data_755c221fdae2cb6e23e8e27e8b43b091
#
_entry.id   755c221fdae2cb6e23e8e27e8b43b091
#
_cell.length_a   1.000
_cell.length_b   1.000
_cell.length_c   1.000
_cell.angle_alpha   90.00
_cell.angle_beta   90.00
_cell.angle_gamma   90.00
#
_symmetry.space_group_name_H-M   'P 1'
#
loop_
_entity.id
_entity.type
_entity.pdbx_description
1 polymer ?
#
loop_
_entity_poly.entity_id
_entity_poly.type
_entity_poly.pdbx_seq_one_letter_code
_entity_poly.pdbx_strand_id
1 'polypeptide(L)'
;ILHSYIDAIATTGVQAVKFQMHIAEAESSIHEPFRVKFSKEDATRYDYWKRMEFTLEQWAAIKKHCDEVGLDFICSPFSNLAVDWLEEIGVKCYKIGSGEVTNFLLLEKIAQTGKEIILSSGMSSFEELDQTIEFLKVKKIDYSILQCTTAYPTKPEQYGFNVIQELKDRYKVTVGFSDHSAKISTGIAAVSLGAEILEFHVVFHRELFGPDAKASLTIEETKQLTESVNEIYLALNNPIDKNKNENFKELKAIFEKSLAINKNLSKGHQLTFEDLESKKPKGFGIDARNFNTVLGKKLKTNKSQWDFLNEEDLE
;
A
#
# COMPACT_ATOMS: atom_id res chain seq x y z
N ILE A 1 -25.20 -11.95 10.91
CA ILE A 1 -24.60 -10.77 10.21
C ILE A 1 -23.09 -10.92 10.16
N LEU A 2 -22.37 -11.19 11.28
CA LEU A 2 -20.91 -11.26 11.30
C LEU A 2 -20.35 -12.33 10.34
N HIS A 3 -20.92 -13.54 10.31
CA HIS A 3 -20.54 -14.58 9.36
C HIS A 3 -20.74 -14.14 7.90
N SER A 4 -21.80 -13.41 7.60
CA SER A 4 -22.01 -12.83 6.26
C SER A 4 -20.99 -11.74 5.92
N TYR A 5 -20.43 -11.03 6.92
CA TYR A 5 -19.30 -10.12 6.72
C TYR A 5 -18.04 -10.89 6.31
N ILE A 6 -17.74 -11.99 6.99
CA ILE A 6 -16.59 -12.84 6.69
C ILE A 6 -16.69 -13.38 5.27
N ASP A 7 -17.87 -13.91 4.87
CA ASP A 7 -18.12 -14.39 3.51
C ASP A 7 -17.90 -13.29 2.47
N ALA A 8 -18.45 -12.09 2.70
CA ALA A 8 -18.29 -10.97 1.79
C ALA A 8 -16.82 -10.51 1.68
N ILE A 9 -16.10 -10.41 2.80
CA ILE A 9 -14.69 -10.05 2.86
C ILE A 9 -13.84 -11.08 2.11
N ALA A 10 -14.11 -12.37 2.25
CA ALA A 10 -13.38 -13.44 1.55
C ALA A 10 -13.43 -13.29 0.02
N THR A 11 -14.47 -12.63 -0.54
CA THR A 11 -14.59 -12.40 -1.99
C THR A 11 -13.72 -11.24 -2.49
N THR A 12 -13.12 -10.45 -1.62
CA THR A 12 -12.40 -9.22 -1.99
C THR A 12 -10.92 -9.42 -2.30
N GLY A 13 -10.37 -10.62 -2.02
CA GLY A 13 -8.97 -10.94 -2.24
C GLY A 13 -8.01 -10.48 -1.14
N VAL A 14 -8.52 -9.97 0.00
CA VAL A 14 -7.68 -9.71 1.18
C VAL A 14 -7.19 -11.02 1.79
N GLN A 15 -6.05 -10.96 2.50
CA GLN A 15 -5.44 -12.14 3.10
C GLN A 15 -5.96 -12.43 4.51
N ALA A 16 -6.35 -11.40 5.24
CA ALA A 16 -6.75 -11.51 6.64
C ALA A 16 -7.96 -10.64 6.96
N VAL A 17 -8.70 -11.06 7.98
CA VAL A 17 -9.71 -10.24 8.64
C VAL A 17 -9.31 -10.01 10.10
N LYS A 18 -9.39 -8.75 10.54
CA LYS A 18 -9.03 -8.37 11.90
C LYS A 18 -10.26 -7.99 12.71
N PHE A 19 -10.31 -8.50 13.93
CA PHE A 19 -11.31 -8.19 14.93
C PHE A 19 -10.71 -7.52 16.17
N GLN A 20 -11.57 -7.04 17.05
CA GLN A 20 -11.23 -6.48 18.34
C GLN A 20 -12.01 -7.26 19.41
N MET A 21 -11.29 -7.91 20.32
CA MET A 21 -11.91 -8.70 21.39
C MET A 21 -12.07 -7.83 22.63
N HIS A 22 -13.28 -7.32 22.80
CA HIS A 22 -13.70 -6.57 23.97
C HIS A 22 -14.38 -7.48 24.99
N ILE A 23 -13.90 -7.44 26.24
CA ILE A 23 -14.50 -8.10 27.41
C ILE A 23 -14.69 -7.00 28.45
N ALA A 24 -15.89 -6.47 28.55
CA ALA A 24 -16.19 -5.25 29.28
C ALA A 24 -15.66 -5.26 30.72
N GLU A 25 -15.85 -6.33 31.47
CA GLU A 25 -15.41 -6.45 32.85
C GLU A 25 -13.90 -6.46 33.02
N ALA A 26 -13.17 -6.90 31.99
CA ALA A 26 -11.71 -7.05 32.04
C ALA A 26 -10.96 -5.81 31.55
N GLU A 27 -11.58 -4.96 30.72
CA GLU A 27 -10.90 -3.83 30.06
C GLU A 27 -11.48 -2.45 30.41
N SER A 28 -12.77 -2.36 30.74
CA SER A 28 -13.50 -1.12 30.85
C SER A 28 -14.06 -0.88 32.25
N SER A 29 -14.57 0.31 32.47
CA SER A 29 -15.24 0.69 33.71
C SER A 29 -16.38 1.67 33.44
N ILE A 30 -17.23 1.88 34.46
CA ILE A 30 -18.30 2.90 34.42
C ILE A 30 -17.76 4.32 34.22
N HIS A 31 -16.47 4.55 34.43
CA HIS A 31 -15.79 5.83 34.25
C HIS A 31 -15.28 6.08 32.83
N GLU A 32 -15.33 5.06 31.95
CA GLU A 32 -14.89 5.23 30.57
C GLU A 32 -15.84 6.15 29.79
N PRO A 33 -15.36 7.31 29.26
CA PRO A 33 -16.22 8.20 28.48
C PRO A 33 -16.42 7.70 27.05
N PHE A 34 -17.56 8.04 26.45
CA PHE A 34 -17.69 7.94 25.00
C PHE A 34 -16.78 8.96 24.30
N ARG A 35 -15.93 8.52 23.38
CA ARG A 35 -15.19 9.40 22.46
C ARG A 35 -16.16 10.28 21.63
N VAL A 36 -17.21 9.63 21.11
CA VAL A 36 -18.35 10.26 20.44
C VAL A 36 -19.59 9.50 20.91
N LYS A 37 -20.59 10.21 21.43
CA LYS A 37 -21.83 9.56 21.88
C LYS A 37 -22.66 9.15 20.67
N PHE A 38 -22.47 7.93 20.21
CA PHE A 38 -23.16 7.37 19.05
C PHE A 38 -24.31 6.42 19.42
N SER A 39 -24.21 5.75 20.58
CA SER A 39 -25.27 4.87 21.06
C SER A 39 -26.44 5.67 21.67
N LYS A 40 -27.66 5.30 21.28
CA LYS A 40 -28.89 5.83 21.83
C LYS A 40 -29.46 4.93 22.94
N GLU A 41 -28.97 3.70 23.04
CA GLU A 41 -29.49 2.66 23.93
C GLU A 41 -28.66 2.52 25.20
N ASP A 42 -27.35 2.77 25.11
CA ASP A 42 -26.42 2.55 26.22
C ASP A 42 -26.21 3.82 27.03
N ALA A 43 -26.34 3.73 28.35
CA ALA A 43 -26.15 4.85 29.26
C ALA A 43 -24.65 5.21 29.39
N THR A 44 -23.80 4.20 29.50
CA THR A 44 -22.34 4.32 29.60
C THR A 44 -21.65 3.58 28.48
N ARG A 45 -20.34 3.87 28.28
CA ARG A 45 -19.52 3.11 27.32
C ARG A 45 -19.30 1.68 27.79
N TYR A 46 -19.28 1.44 29.09
CA TYR A 46 -19.22 0.11 29.67
C TYR A 46 -20.45 -0.73 29.28
N ASP A 47 -21.66 -0.15 29.37
CA ASP A 47 -22.90 -0.84 28.95
C ASP A 47 -22.86 -1.20 27.46
N TYR A 48 -22.34 -0.28 26.62
CA TYR A 48 -22.16 -0.54 25.21
C TYR A 48 -21.23 -1.75 24.97
N TRP A 49 -20.05 -1.79 25.62
CA TRP A 49 -19.13 -2.93 25.50
C TRP A 49 -19.79 -4.21 25.97
N LYS A 50 -20.46 -4.18 27.10
CA LYS A 50 -21.18 -5.35 27.65
C LYS A 50 -22.23 -5.91 26.69
N ARG A 51 -22.91 -5.04 25.96
CA ARG A 51 -23.90 -5.44 24.94
C ARG A 51 -23.26 -5.96 23.66
N MET A 52 -22.08 -5.51 23.31
CA MET A 52 -21.39 -5.84 22.07
C MET A 52 -20.38 -6.99 22.18
N GLU A 53 -20.04 -7.42 23.39
CA GLU A 53 -19.10 -8.52 23.60
C GLU A 53 -19.64 -9.86 23.10
N PHE A 54 -18.72 -10.71 22.64
CA PHE A 54 -19.02 -12.09 22.27
C PHE A 54 -18.50 -13.06 23.32
N THR A 55 -19.13 -14.24 23.44
CA THR A 55 -18.62 -15.33 24.28
C THR A 55 -17.41 -16.01 23.63
N LEU A 56 -16.67 -16.79 24.42
CA LEU A 56 -15.52 -17.57 23.91
C LEU A 56 -15.95 -18.53 22.78
N GLU A 57 -17.09 -19.18 22.91
CA GLU A 57 -17.63 -20.10 21.91
C GLU A 57 -17.97 -19.36 20.60
N GLN A 58 -18.49 -18.15 20.70
CA GLN A 58 -18.78 -17.31 19.54
C GLN A 58 -17.46 -16.89 18.84
N TRP A 59 -16.44 -16.53 19.59
CA TRP A 59 -15.11 -16.21 19.04
C TRP A 59 -14.46 -17.42 18.37
N ALA A 60 -14.57 -18.62 18.98
CA ALA A 60 -14.09 -19.85 18.35
C ALA A 60 -14.82 -20.15 17.03
N ALA A 61 -16.15 -19.92 16.98
CA ALA A 61 -16.93 -20.11 15.75
C ALA A 61 -16.56 -19.08 14.67
N ILE A 62 -16.26 -17.83 15.03
CA ILE A 62 -15.81 -16.78 14.11
C ILE A 62 -14.45 -17.19 13.50
N LYS A 63 -13.50 -17.56 14.34
CA LYS A 63 -12.15 -17.99 13.90
C LYS A 63 -12.24 -19.21 12.98
N LYS A 64 -13.01 -20.21 13.35
CA LYS A 64 -13.24 -21.39 12.52
C LYS A 64 -13.79 -21.02 11.15
N HIS A 65 -14.76 -20.10 11.08
CA HIS A 65 -15.32 -19.66 9.80
C HIS A 65 -14.28 -18.92 8.95
N CYS A 66 -13.44 -18.08 9.54
CA CYS A 66 -12.33 -17.46 8.80
C CYS A 66 -11.40 -18.50 8.17
N ASP A 67 -11.05 -19.56 8.92
CA ASP A 67 -10.21 -20.64 8.40
C ASP A 67 -10.92 -21.40 7.24
N GLU A 68 -12.21 -21.65 7.36
CA GLU A 68 -13.00 -22.35 6.33
C GLU A 68 -13.08 -21.60 5.01
N VAL A 69 -13.10 -20.25 5.05
CA VAL A 69 -13.11 -19.40 3.84
C VAL A 69 -11.72 -18.94 3.40
N GLY A 70 -10.65 -19.39 4.06
CA GLY A 70 -9.27 -19.12 3.69
C GLY A 70 -8.76 -17.74 4.10
N LEU A 71 -9.34 -17.11 5.11
CA LEU A 71 -8.86 -15.85 5.69
C LEU A 71 -8.06 -16.09 6.97
N ASP A 72 -6.90 -15.44 7.09
CA ASP A 72 -6.21 -15.39 8.37
C ASP A 72 -7.03 -14.56 9.38
N PHE A 73 -7.24 -15.15 10.56
CA PHE A 73 -7.91 -14.48 11.67
C PHE A 73 -6.88 -13.73 12.52
N ILE A 74 -7.02 -12.41 12.59
CA ILE A 74 -6.21 -11.53 13.45
C ILE A 74 -7.12 -10.87 14.47
N CYS A 75 -6.64 -10.70 15.71
CA CYS A 75 -7.44 -10.07 16.74
C CYS A 75 -6.60 -9.15 17.63
N SER A 76 -7.19 -8.01 18.02
CA SER A 76 -6.65 -7.13 19.04
C SER A 76 -7.25 -7.49 20.40
N PRO A 77 -6.47 -7.95 21.39
CA PRO A 77 -6.91 -8.03 22.77
C PRO A 77 -6.84 -6.67 23.45
N PHE A 78 -7.74 -6.42 24.39
CA PHE A 78 -7.74 -5.21 25.24
C PHE A 78 -7.63 -5.56 26.73
N SER A 79 -7.42 -6.84 27.04
CA SER A 79 -7.22 -7.32 28.42
C SER A 79 -6.39 -8.62 28.42
N ASN A 80 -5.81 -8.94 29.56
CA ASN A 80 -5.11 -10.22 29.74
C ASN A 80 -6.04 -11.42 29.55
N LEU A 81 -7.32 -11.30 29.96
CA LEU A 81 -8.32 -12.34 29.74
C LEU A 81 -8.58 -12.55 28.23
N ALA A 82 -8.61 -11.47 27.43
CA ALA A 82 -8.74 -11.58 25.99
C ALA A 82 -7.55 -12.33 25.37
N VAL A 83 -6.33 -12.15 25.88
CA VAL A 83 -5.15 -12.93 25.44
C VAL A 83 -5.34 -14.41 25.76
N ASP A 84 -5.83 -14.76 26.97
CA ASP A 84 -6.07 -16.16 27.34
C ASP A 84 -7.10 -16.81 26.39
N TRP A 85 -8.19 -16.11 26.05
CA TRP A 85 -9.18 -16.59 25.10
C TRP A 85 -8.61 -16.76 23.70
N LEU A 86 -7.80 -15.80 23.24
CA LEU A 86 -7.17 -15.86 21.93
C LEU A 86 -6.16 -17.00 21.82
N GLU A 87 -5.47 -17.33 22.90
CA GLU A 87 -4.60 -18.52 22.97
C GLU A 87 -5.42 -19.81 22.88
N GLU A 88 -6.54 -19.89 23.59
CA GLU A 88 -7.42 -21.06 23.56
C GLU A 88 -7.98 -21.31 22.15
N ILE A 89 -8.40 -20.27 21.42
CA ILE A 89 -8.89 -20.41 20.05
C ILE A 89 -7.78 -20.49 18.98
N GLY A 90 -6.53 -20.30 19.36
CA GLY A 90 -5.36 -20.57 18.52
C GLY A 90 -5.06 -19.50 17.49
N VAL A 91 -4.90 -18.22 17.91
CA VAL A 91 -4.44 -17.14 17.01
C VAL A 91 -2.98 -17.36 16.60
N LYS A 92 -2.61 -16.86 15.41
CA LYS A 92 -1.24 -16.93 14.89
C LYS A 92 -0.39 -15.73 15.34
N CYS A 93 -0.99 -14.55 15.41
CA CYS A 93 -0.34 -13.29 15.79
C CYS A 93 -1.34 -12.38 16.51
N TYR A 94 -0.82 -11.32 17.13
CA TYR A 94 -1.61 -10.32 17.83
C TYR A 94 -1.55 -8.97 17.12
N LYS A 95 -2.68 -8.27 17.09
CA LYS A 95 -2.72 -6.86 16.69
C LYS A 95 -2.79 -5.99 17.94
N ILE A 96 -1.89 -5.02 18.06
CA ILE A 96 -1.87 -4.05 19.16
C ILE A 96 -2.41 -2.72 18.63
N GLY A 97 -3.55 -2.29 19.18
CA GLY A 97 -4.14 -0.99 18.86
C GLY A 97 -3.29 0.16 19.38
N SER A 98 -3.46 1.34 18.79
CA SER A 98 -2.69 2.55 19.17
C SER A 98 -2.82 2.92 20.66
N GLY A 99 -3.95 2.60 21.30
CA GLY A 99 -4.16 2.83 22.72
C GLY A 99 -3.40 1.88 23.65
N GLU A 100 -2.91 0.77 23.13
CA GLU A 100 -2.28 -0.30 23.91
C GLU A 100 -0.74 -0.30 23.80
N VAL A 101 -0.16 0.63 23.05
CA VAL A 101 1.29 0.68 22.78
C VAL A 101 2.11 0.76 24.07
N THR A 102 1.63 1.50 25.05
CA THR A 102 2.30 1.68 26.36
C THR A 102 1.71 0.80 27.46
N ASN A 103 0.79 -0.11 27.12
CA ASN A 103 0.23 -1.08 28.07
C ASN A 103 1.19 -2.26 28.28
N PHE A 104 2.27 -2.02 29.02
CA PHE A 104 3.30 -3.03 29.28
C PHE A 104 2.79 -4.27 30.03
N LEU A 105 1.69 -4.15 30.78
CA LEU A 105 1.06 -5.31 31.41
C LEU A 105 0.47 -6.28 30.36
N LEU A 106 -0.26 -5.74 29.40
CA LEU A 106 -0.81 -6.50 28.28
C LEU A 106 0.30 -7.05 27.38
N LEU A 107 1.30 -6.21 27.05
CA LEU A 107 2.43 -6.60 26.22
C LEU A 107 3.26 -7.73 26.87
N GLU A 108 3.43 -7.71 28.19
CA GLU A 108 4.08 -8.81 28.94
C GLU A 108 3.29 -10.12 28.80
N LYS A 109 1.96 -10.05 28.94
CA LYS A 109 1.09 -11.21 28.78
C LYS A 109 1.20 -11.81 27.37
N ILE A 110 1.19 -10.96 26.34
CA ILE A 110 1.33 -11.37 24.94
C ILE A 110 2.74 -11.92 24.70
N ALA A 111 3.79 -11.28 25.22
CA ALA A 111 5.16 -11.73 25.04
C ALA A 111 5.40 -13.16 25.58
N GLN A 112 4.68 -13.58 26.63
CA GLN A 112 4.74 -14.93 27.16
C GLN A 112 4.26 -16.00 26.18
N THR A 113 3.47 -15.62 25.15
CA THR A 113 2.98 -16.52 24.10
C THR A 113 4.05 -16.81 23.04
N GLY A 114 5.05 -15.95 22.91
CA GLY A 114 6.09 -16.04 21.88
C GLY A 114 5.63 -15.72 20.46
N LYS A 115 4.39 -15.21 20.28
CA LYS A 115 3.81 -14.92 18.97
C LYS A 115 4.14 -13.52 18.48
N GLU A 116 4.15 -13.35 17.15
CA GLU A 116 4.37 -12.08 16.47
C GLU A 116 3.32 -11.03 16.83
N ILE A 117 3.75 -9.77 16.82
CA ILE A 117 2.92 -8.59 17.10
C ILE A 117 2.88 -7.66 15.88
N ILE A 118 1.69 -7.22 15.50
CA ILE A 118 1.47 -6.11 14.57
C ILE A 118 1.08 -4.89 15.40
N LEU A 119 1.98 -3.90 15.52
CA LEU A 119 1.83 -2.74 16.40
C LEU A 119 1.37 -1.50 15.63
N SER A 120 0.31 -0.82 16.05
CA SER A 120 -0.09 0.48 15.50
C SER A 120 0.48 1.65 16.30
N SER A 121 1.01 2.67 15.60
CA SER A 121 1.72 3.81 16.19
C SER A 121 0.85 5.07 16.45
N GLY A 122 -0.45 5.01 16.22
CA GLY A 122 -1.34 6.17 15.97
C GLY A 122 -1.43 7.30 17.00
N MET A 123 -1.07 7.08 18.25
CA MET A 123 -1.09 8.10 19.30
C MET A 123 0.27 8.25 19.98
N SER A 124 1.26 7.48 19.56
CA SER A 124 2.54 7.39 20.25
C SER A 124 3.57 8.34 19.66
N SER A 125 4.36 8.96 20.52
CA SER A 125 5.62 9.60 20.15
C SER A 125 6.67 8.54 19.79
N PHE A 126 7.76 8.95 19.13
CA PHE A 126 8.89 8.06 18.91
C PHE A 126 9.55 7.60 20.22
N GLU A 127 9.50 8.41 21.28
CA GLU A 127 10.03 8.02 22.58
C GLU A 127 9.22 6.86 23.18
N GLU A 128 7.90 6.91 23.13
CA GLU A 128 7.02 5.83 23.58
C GLU A 128 7.19 4.56 22.73
N LEU A 129 7.28 4.72 21.41
CA LEU A 129 7.56 3.60 20.50
C LEU A 129 8.91 2.94 20.79
N ASP A 130 9.97 3.75 21.02
CA ASP A 130 11.29 3.22 21.35
C ASP A 130 11.26 2.38 22.62
N GLN A 131 10.55 2.81 23.67
CA GLN A 131 10.41 2.06 24.91
C GLN A 131 9.70 0.73 24.67
N THR A 132 8.62 0.74 23.89
CA THR A 132 7.86 -0.47 23.56
C THR A 132 8.68 -1.42 22.69
N ILE A 133 9.37 -0.91 21.69
CA ILE A 133 10.22 -1.71 20.81
C ILE A 133 11.39 -2.33 21.56
N GLU A 134 12.03 -1.59 22.46
CA GLU A 134 13.09 -2.13 23.30
C GLU A 134 12.56 -3.24 24.21
N PHE A 135 11.37 -3.07 24.78
CA PHE A 135 10.71 -4.13 25.55
C PHE A 135 10.51 -5.40 24.72
N LEU A 136 9.96 -5.28 23.50
CA LEU A 136 9.73 -6.43 22.60
C LEU A 136 11.04 -7.12 22.21
N LYS A 137 12.11 -6.35 21.93
CA LYS A 137 13.45 -6.89 21.63
C LYS A 137 14.03 -7.67 22.80
N VAL A 138 13.94 -7.14 24.02
CA VAL A 138 14.39 -7.83 25.23
C VAL A 138 13.64 -9.16 25.41
N LYS A 139 12.35 -9.19 25.09
CA LYS A 139 11.51 -10.39 25.12
C LYS A 139 11.71 -11.30 23.92
N LYS A 140 12.46 -10.89 22.90
CA LYS A 140 12.69 -11.61 21.63
C LYS A 140 11.39 -11.90 20.87
N ILE A 141 10.48 -10.95 20.84
CA ILE A 141 9.22 -11.02 20.11
C ILE A 141 9.40 -10.38 18.75
N ASP A 142 9.03 -11.09 17.70
CA ASP A 142 8.96 -10.54 16.35
C ASP A 142 7.80 -9.55 16.24
N TYR A 143 8.03 -8.46 15.53
CA TYR A 143 7.02 -7.41 15.38
C TYR A 143 7.12 -6.68 14.04
N SER A 144 5.98 -6.16 13.62
CA SER A 144 5.84 -5.19 12.55
C SER A 144 5.15 -3.93 13.07
N ILE A 145 5.35 -2.79 12.42
CA ILE A 145 4.81 -1.50 12.86
C ILE A 145 3.94 -0.91 11.75
N LEU A 146 2.73 -0.47 12.09
CA LEU A 146 1.85 0.24 11.18
C LEU A 146 1.87 1.74 11.51
N GLN A 147 2.25 2.59 10.54
CA GLN A 147 1.90 4.00 10.62
C GLN A 147 0.38 4.13 10.69
N CYS A 148 -0.09 4.89 11.63
CA CYS A 148 -1.50 5.08 11.89
C CYS A 148 -1.78 6.50 12.38
N THR A 149 -2.94 7.05 12.06
CA THR A 149 -3.44 8.29 12.66
C THR A 149 -4.81 8.03 13.26
N THR A 150 -4.93 8.29 14.56
CA THR A 150 -6.17 8.03 15.33
C THR A 150 -7.19 9.15 15.13
N ALA A 151 -7.67 9.29 13.89
CA ALA A 151 -8.75 10.18 13.46
C ALA A 151 -9.72 9.43 12.55
N TYR A 152 -11.04 9.56 12.76
CA TYR A 152 -12.08 8.75 12.09
C TYR A 152 -13.20 9.66 11.53
N PRO A 153 -13.21 9.96 10.21
CA PRO A 153 -12.20 9.64 9.20
C PRO A 153 -10.93 10.52 9.32
N THR A 154 -9.79 9.97 8.87
CA THR A 154 -8.53 10.72 8.77
C THR A 154 -8.56 11.62 7.55
N LYS A 155 -8.12 12.87 7.70
CA LYS A 155 -8.01 13.86 6.61
C LYS A 155 -6.65 13.76 5.91
N PRO A 156 -6.53 14.23 4.65
CA PRO A 156 -5.29 14.13 3.88
C PRO A 156 -4.04 14.71 4.58
N GLU A 157 -4.18 15.83 5.25
CA GLU A 157 -3.09 16.48 6.00
C GLU A 157 -2.64 15.69 7.24
N GLN A 158 -3.32 14.61 7.56
CA GLN A 158 -3.07 13.77 8.74
C GLN A 158 -2.56 12.36 8.39
N TYR A 159 -2.41 11.99 7.12
CA TYR A 159 -2.04 10.62 6.74
C TYR A 159 -0.66 10.20 7.27
N GLY A 160 0.30 11.14 7.32
CA GLY A 160 1.63 10.84 7.84
C GLY A 160 2.42 9.85 6.97
N PHE A 161 2.30 9.91 5.66
CA PHE A 161 3.01 9.01 4.74
C PHE A 161 4.54 9.06 4.88
N ASN A 162 5.09 10.22 5.27
CA ASN A 162 6.52 10.37 5.56
C ASN A 162 6.98 9.43 6.68
N VAL A 163 6.10 9.14 7.64
CA VAL A 163 6.42 8.32 8.82
C VAL A 163 6.67 6.85 8.43
N ILE A 164 6.12 6.36 7.30
CA ILE A 164 6.39 5.00 6.82
C ILE A 164 7.90 4.79 6.62
N GLN A 165 8.56 5.71 5.92
CA GLN A 165 10.01 5.62 5.70
C GLN A 165 10.80 5.86 6.99
N GLU A 166 10.37 6.79 7.84
CA GLU A 166 11.01 7.06 9.13
C GLU A 166 10.99 5.83 10.05
N LEU A 167 9.87 5.10 10.12
CA LEU A 167 9.75 3.85 10.87
C LEU A 167 10.67 2.75 10.31
N LYS A 168 10.72 2.60 8.96
CA LYS A 168 11.63 1.65 8.31
C LYS A 168 13.09 1.94 8.64
N ASP A 169 13.47 3.21 8.56
CA ASP A 169 14.85 3.62 8.82
C ASP A 169 15.24 3.48 10.27
N ARG A 170 14.32 3.73 11.19
CA ARG A 170 14.56 3.68 12.63
C ARG A 170 14.61 2.24 13.17
N TYR A 171 13.65 1.41 12.81
CA TYR A 171 13.46 0.09 13.46
C TYR A 171 13.95 -1.09 12.63
N LYS A 172 14.14 -0.92 11.29
CA LYS A 172 14.59 -1.97 10.35
C LYS A 172 13.72 -3.24 10.39
N VAL A 173 12.43 -3.05 10.45
CA VAL A 173 11.40 -4.10 10.46
C VAL A 173 10.39 -3.87 9.34
N THR A 174 9.50 -4.83 9.12
CA THR A 174 8.33 -4.66 8.25
C THR A 174 7.48 -3.50 8.76
N VAL A 175 7.18 -2.55 7.87
CA VAL A 175 6.33 -1.38 8.16
C VAL A 175 5.12 -1.39 7.24
N GLY A 176 3.98 -1.13 7.83
CA GLY A 176 2.71 -1.03 7.14
C GLY A 176 2.01 0.31 7.38
N PHE A 177 0.75 0.35 6.98
CA PHE A 177 -0.12 1.51 7.12
C PHE A 177 -1.52 1.08 7.59
N SER A 178 -2.01 1.68 8.68
CA SER A 178 -3.37 1.49 9.18
C SER A 178 -4.21 2.71 8.83
N ASP A 179 -5.13 2.53 7.88
CA ASP A 179 -5.91 3.60 7.25
C ASP A 179 -7.31 3.75 7.85
N HIS A 180 -7.68 5.00 8.11
CA HIS A 180 -9.02 5.39 8.56
C HIS A 180 -9.63 6.48 7.66
N SER A 181 -9.16 6.62 6.44
CA SER A 181 -9.59 7.67 5.50
C SER A 181 -10.87 7.32 4.73
N ALA A 182 -11.23 6.04 4.64
CA ALA A 182 -12.25 5.52 3.74
C ALA A 182 -11.98 5.82 2.25
N LYS A 183 -10.69 5.86 1.85
CA LYS A 183 -10.26 6.17 0.47
C LYS A 183 -9.36 5.08 -0.10
N ILE A 184 -9.68 4.58 -1.29
CA ILE A 184 -8.85 3.62 -2.03
C ILE A 184 -7.46 4.21 -2.32
N SER A 185 -7.41 5.50 -2.69
CA SER A 185 -6.16 6.19 -3.03
C SER A 185 -5.13 6.23 -1.91
N THR A 186 -5.58 6.24 -0.65
CA THR A 186 -4.69 6.26 0.53
C THR A 186 -3.91 4.96 0.66
N GLY A 187 -4.60 3.82 0.52
CA GLY A 187 -3.95 2.51 0.55
C GLY A 187 -2.98 2.30 -0.62
N ILE A 188 -3.36 2.71 -1.84
CA ILE A 188 -2.48 2.67 -3.02
C ILE A 188 -1.22 3.51 -2.78
N ALA A 189 -1.38 4.73 -2.27
CA ALA A 189 -0.25 5.61 -1.97
C ALA A 189 0.67 5.01 -0.90
N ALA A 190 0.12 4.45 0.18
CA ALA A 190 0.90 3.81 1.23
C ALA A 190 1.76 2.65 0.69
N VAL A 191 1.18 1.76 -0.13
CA VAL A 191 1.92 0.65 -0.77
C VAL A 191 2.98 1.18 -1.72
N SER A 192 2.68 2.20 -2.52
CA SER A 192 3.65 2.85 -3.42
C SER A 192 4.83 3.49 -2.67
N LEU A 193 4.62 3.91 -1.42
CA LEU A 193 5.64 4.44 -0.52
C LEU A 193 6.33 3.36 0.32
N GLY A 194 6.04 2.10 0.04
CA GLY A 194 6.73 0.96 0.62
C GLY A 194 6.05 0.35 1.85
N ALA A 195 4.79 0.65 2.13
CA ALA A 195 4.03 -0.11 3.13
C ALA A 195 3.85 -1.57 2.66
N GLU A 196 4.17 -2.52 3.53
CA GLU A 196 4.11 -3.95 3.24
C GLU A 196 2.89 -4.63 3.86
N ILE A 197 2.28 -3.98 4.85
CA ILE A 197 1.03 -4.37 5.49
C ILE A 197 0.05 -3.21 5.33
N LEU A 198 -1.17 -3.49 4.89
CA LEU A 198 -2.23 -2.50 4.80
C LEU A 198 -3.42 -2.96 5.64
N GLU A 199 -3.81 -2.13 6.60
CA GLU A 199 -4.98 -2.34 7.45
C GLU A 199 -6.00 -1.23 7.19
N PHE A 200 -7.28 -1.58 7.12
CA PHE A 200 -8.38 -0.63 6.95
C PHE A 200 -9.69 -1.22 7.46
N HIS A 201 -10.65 -0.35 7.76
CA HIS A 201 -11.99 -0.75 8.16
C HIS A 201 -12.86 -1.08 6.94
N VAL A 202 -13.79 -2.04 7.10
CA VAL A 202 -14.74 -2.43 6.06
C VAL A 202 -16.17 -2.45 6.59
N VAL A 203 -17.13 -2.00 5.77
CA VAL A 203 -18.58 -2.04 6.05
C VAL A 203 -19.35 -2.48 4.82
N PHE A 204 -20.54 -3.02 5.00
CA PHE A 204 -21.47 -3.24 3.88
C PHE A 204 -21.96 -1.92 3.27
N HIS A 205 -22.24 -0.93 4.13
CA HIS A 205 -22.69 0.38 3.70
C HIS A 205 -22.41 1.42 4.79
N ARG A 206 -21.91 2.62 4.40
CA ARG A 206 -21.50 3.69 5.34
C ARG A 206 -22.64 4.31 6.16
N GLU A 207 -23.88 4.11 5.72
CA GLU A 207 -25.08 4.57 6.46
C GLU A 207 -25.56 3.57 7.54
N LEU A 208 -24.91 2.40 7.65
CA LEU A 208 -25.18 1.46 8.73
C LEU A 208 -24.66 2.01 10.05
N PHE A 209 -25.30 1.55 11.14
CA PHE A 209 -24.85 1.88 12.48
C PHE A 209 -23.42 1.38 12.73
N GLY A 210 -22.62 2.26 13.30
CA GLY A 210 -21.25 1.96 13.71
C GLY A 210 -20.41 3.22 13.84
N PRO A 211 -19.59 3.36 14.90
CA PRO A 211 -18.79 4.56 15.15
C PRO A 211 -17.76 4.83 14.04
N ASP A 212 -17.30 3.77 13.36
CA ASP A 212 -16.25 3.84 12.36
C ASP A 212 -16.75 3.65 10.92
N ALA A 213 -18.08 3.57 10.71
CA ALA A 213 -18.67 3.34 9.39
C ALA A 213 -18.22 4.39 8.35
N LYS A 214 -18.10 5.66 8.75
CA LYS A 214 -17.64 6.76 7.87
C LYS A 214 -16.14 6.69 7.53
N ALA A 215 -15.36 5.97 8.30
CA ALA A 215 -13.93 5.76 8.10
C ALA A 215 -13.63 4.41 7.40
N SER A 216 -14.67 3.71 6.93
CA SER A 216 -14.57 2.37 6.37
C SER A 216 -14.73 2.37 4.86
N LEU A 217 -14.09 1.42 4.19
CA LEU A 217 -14.37 1.05 2.81
C LEU A 217 -15.61 0.15 2.74
N THR A 218 -16.33 0.18 1.63
CA THR A 218 -17.35 -0.83 1.32
C THR A 218 -16.69 -2.11 0.80
N ILE A 219 -17.44 -3.21 0.71
CA ILE A 219 -16.95 -4.47 0.13
C ILE A 219 -16.41 -4.26 -1.29
N GLU A 220 -17.14 -3.52 -2.13
CA GLU A 220 -16.71 -3.23 -3.49
C GLU A 220 -15.43 -2.38 -3.54
N GLU A 221 -15.33 -1.35 -2.72
CA GLU A 221 -14.13 -0.52 -2.62
C GLU A 221 -12.93 -1.33 -2.07
N THR A 222 -13.17 -2.27 -1.16
CA THR A 222 -12.14 -3.20 -0.66
C THR A 222 -11.59 -4.06 -1.79
N LYS A 223 -12.44 -4.62 -2.64
CA LYS A 223 -12.03 -5.40 -3.80
C LYS A 223 -11.18 -4.55 -4.76
N GLN A 224 -11.65 -3.34 -5.10
CA GLN A 224 -10.89 -2.41 -5.96
C GLN A 224 -9.54 -2.04 -5.37
N LEU A 225 -9.47 -1.80 -4.05
CA LEU A 225 -8.21 -1.54 -3.37
C LEU A 225 -7.27 -2.73 -3.46
N THR A 226 -7.76 -3.94 -3.16
CA THR A 226 -6.94 -5.16 -3.18
C THR A 226 -6.37 -5.44 -4.57
N GLU A 227 -7.18 -5.32 -5.62
CA GLU A 227 -6.74 -5.46 -7.01
C GLU A 227 -5.66 -4.42 -7.35
N SER A 228 -5.89 -3.15 -6.99
CA SER A 228 -4.96 -2.06 -7.27
C SER A 228 -3.62 -2.21 -6.54
N VAL A 229 -3.62 -2.56 -5.25
CA VAL A 229 -2.37 -2.71 -4.49
C VAL A 229 -1.58 -3.94 -4.93
N ASN A 230 -2.24 -5.02 -5.37
CA ASN A 230 -1.56 -6.19 -5.92
C ASN A 230 -0.86 -5.85 -7.25
N GLU A 231 -1.51 -5.06 -8.12
CA GLU A 231 -0.90 -4.57 -9.36
C GLU A 231 0.32 -3.68 -9.07
N ILE A 232 0.21 -2.73 -8.16
CA ILE A 232 1.32 -1.86 -7.75
C ILE A 232 2.47 -2.67 -7.13
N TYR A 233 2.16 -3.62 -6.25
CA TYR A 233 3.16 -4.51 -5.65
C TYR A 233 3.92 -5.30 -6.72
N LEU A 234 3.20 -5.86 -7.70
CA LEU A 234 3.81 -6.56 -8.83
C LEU A 234 4.74 -5.63 -9.63
N ALA A 235 4.31 -4.41 -9.92
CA ALA A 235 5.10 -3.43 -10.65
C ALA A 235 6.37 -3.03 -9.89
N LEU A 236 6.29 -2.78 -8.60
CA LEU A 236 7.42 -2.43 -7.74
C LEU A 236 8.47 -3.56 -7.65
N ASN A 237 8.02 -4.82 -7.66
CA ASN A 237 8.90 -5.99 -7.61
C ASN A 237 9.45 -6.42 -8.99
N ASN A 238 9.08 -5.71 -10.07
CA ASN A 238 9.58 -5.95 -11.41
C ASN A 238 10.24 -4.67 -11.99
N PRO A 239 11.36 -4.21 -11.42
CA PRO A 239 12.01 -2.99 -11.86
C PRO A 239 12.57 -3.13 -13.28
N ILE A 240 12.39 -2.10 -14.09
CA ILE A 240 12.91 -2.03 -15.46
C ILE A 240 14.33 -1.45 -15.44
N ASP A 241 15.30 -2.20 -15.94
CA ASP A 241 16.64 -1.70 -16.22
C ASP A 241 16.65 -0.96 -17.57
N LYS A 242 16.77 0.36 -17.55
CA LYS A 242 16.84 1.21 -18.76
C LYS A 242 18.05 0.93 -19.66
N ASN A 243 19.10 0.28 -19.13
CA ASN A 243 20.28 -0.08 -19.91
C ASN A 243 20.03 -1.37 -20.74
N LYS A 244 19.07 -2.19 -20.39
CA LYS A 244 18.67 -3.41 -21.10
C LYS A 244 17.51 -3.10 -22.05
N ASN A 245 17.85 -2.71 -23.29
CA ASN A 245 16.85 -2.30 -24.26
C ASN A 245 16.80 -3.20 -25.52
N GLU A 246 17.43 -4.36 -25.47
CA GLU A 246 17.53 -5.31 -26.62
C GLU A 246 16.13 -5.73 -27.13
N ASN A 247 15.18 -5.89 -26.24
CA ASN A 247 13.80 -6.26 -26.58
C ASN A 247 13.08 -5.20 -27.45
N PHE A 248 13.63 -3.98 -27.53
CA PHE A 248 13.06 -2.89 -28.33
C PHE A 248 13.79 -2.68 -29.66
N LYS A 249 14.74 -3.56 -30.03
CA LYS A 249 15.55 -3.39 -31.23
C LYS A 249 14.68 -3.29 -32.49
N GLU A 250 13.68 -4.16 -32.63
CA GLU A 250 12.77 -4.16 -33.79
C GLU A 250 11.89 -2.90 -33.77
N LEU A 251 11.34 -2.53 -32.63
CA LEU A 251 10.54 -1.31 -32.50
C LEU A 251 11.37 -0.05 -32.78
N LYS A 252 12.62 -0.01 -32.33
CA LYS A 252 13.53 1.08 -32.66
C LYS A 252 13.79 1.20 -34.15
N ALA A 253 13.98 0.09 -34.85
CA ALA A 253 14.14 0.09 -36.31
C ALA A 253 12.93 0.72 -37.02
N ILE A 254 11.72 0.46 -36.50
CA ILE A 254 10.46 1.03 -37.06
C ILE A 254 10.25 2.49 -36.70
N PHE A 255 10.46 2.84 -35.42
CA PHE A 255 10.06 4.16 -34.89
C PHE A 255 11.16 5.20 -34.91
N GLU A 256 12.44 4.81 -34.84
CA GLU A 256 13.56 5.75 -35.00
C GLU A 256 13.66 6.19 -36.48
N LYS A 257 14.44 7.23 -36.73
CA LYS A 257 14.44 7.92 -38.03
C LYS A 257 15.83 8.01 -38.61
N SER A 258 15.87 8.06 -39.93
CA SER A 258 17.04 8.41 -40.75
C SER A 258 16.92 9.87 -41.22
N LEU A 259 18.04 10.50 -41.55
CA LEU A 259 18.04 11.81 -42.19
C LEU A 259 17.53 11.69 -43.66
N ALA A 260 16.79 12.70 -44.05
CA ALA A 260 16.29 12.89 -45.41
C ALA A 260 16.42 14.37 -45.81
N ILE A 261 16.35 14.63 -47.13
CA ILE A 261 16.34 15.97 -47.68
C ILE A 261 14.88 16.44 -47.76
N ASN A 262 14.59 17.69 -47.35
CA ASN A 262 13.23 18.21 -47.28
C ASN A 262 12.80 19.01 -48.57
N LYS A 263 13.71 19.15 -49.53
CA LYS A 263 13.48 19.83 -50.83
C LYS A 263 14.41 19.27 -51.88
N ASN A 264 14.17 19.62 -53.19
CA ASN A 264 15.08 19.23 -54.24
C ASN A 264 16.41 20.03 -54.14
N LEU A 265 17.53 19.33 -54.09
CA LEU A 265 18.87 19.91 -53.98
C LEU A 265 19.77 19.40 -55.12
N SER A 266 20.58 20.29 -55.69
CA SER A 266 21.52 19.95 -56.76
C SER A 266 22.87 19.45 -56.22
N LYS A 267 23.58 18.69 -57.04
CA LYS A 267 24.97 18.34 -56.78
C LYS A 267 25.78 19.56 -56.43
N GLY A 268 26.67 19.44 -55.43
CA GLY A 268 27.55 20.51 -54.92
C GLY A 268 26.86 21.44 -53.90
N HIS A 269 25.56 21.29 -53.65
CA HIS A 269 24.87 22.04 -52.58
C HIS A 269 25.48 21.74 -51.23
N GLN A 270 25.82 22.77 -50.47
CA GLN A 270 26.30 22.63 -49.10
C GLN A 270 25.16 22.57 -48.13
N LEU A 271 25.03 21.45 -47.41
CA LEU A 271 23.88 21.17 -46.53
C LEU A 271 23.86 22.09 -45.32
N THR A 272 22.69 22.62 -45.07
CA THR A 272 22.32 23.38 -43.88
C THR A 272 21.24 22.65 -43.08
N PHE A 273 20.97 23.11 -41.87
CA PHE A 273 19.92 22.53 -41.05
C PHE A 273 18.52 22.62 -41.74
N GLU A 274 18.26 23.69 -42.47
CA GLU A 274 17.01 23.94 -43.18
C GLU A 274 16.80 23.04 -44.41
N ASP A 275 17.81 22.25 -44.80
CA ASP A 275 17.72 21.27 -45.88
C ASP A 275 17.30 19.88 -45.40
N LEU A 276 17.33 19.64 -44.09
CA LEU A 276 17.18 18.34 -43.50
C LEU A 276 15.77 18.11 -42.95
N GLU A 277 15.36 16.87 -42.99
CA GLU A 277 14.22 16.32 -42.28
C GLU A 277 14.57 14.93 -41.72
N SER A 278 13.83 14.46 -40.75
CA SER A 278 13.98 13.12 -40.22
C SER A 278 12.76 12.26 -40.61
N LYS A 279 13.01 11.17 -41.31
CA LYS A 279 11.96 10.25 -41.81
C LYS A 279 12.14 8.84 -41.24
N LYS A 280 11.01 8.18 -40.98
CA LYS A 280 10.99 6.75 -40.69
C LYS A 280 11.17 5.93 -41.99
N PRO A 281 11.75 4.72 -41.87
CA PRO A 281 12.32 4.10 -40.69
C PRO A 281 13.81 4.43 -40.52
N LYS A 282 14.42 3.97 -39.41
CA LYS A 282 15.86 3.92 -39.23
C LYS A 282 16.54 2.92 -40.17
N GLY A 283 17.79 3.22 -40.58
CA GLY A 283 18.62 2.28 -41.39
C GLY A 283 18.50 2.47 -42.91
N PHE A 284 17.72 3.45 -43.36
CA PHE A 284 17.61 3.82 -44.77
C PHE A 284 18.47 5.04 -45.15
N GLY A 285 19.13 5.64 -44.19
CA GLY A 285 20.06 6.74 -44.31
C GLY A 285 20.82 6.91 -43.01
N ILE A 286 21.61 7.98 -42.95
CA ILE A 286 22.33 8.41 -41.72
C ILE A 286 21.32 8.53 -40.59
N ASP A 287 21.64 7.99 -39.40
CA ASP A 287 20.79 8.12 -38.22
C ASP A 287 20.51 9.61 -37.92
N ALA A 288 19.25 9.96 -37.71
CA ALA A 288 18.83 11.34 -37.46
C ALA A 288 19.55 12.01 -36.27
N ARG A 289 20.01 11.24 -35.29
CA ARG A 289 20.82 11.74 -34.16
C ARG A 289 22.15 12.35 -34.58
N ASN A 290 22.65 11.97 -35.77
CA ASN A 290 23.94 12.35 -36.28
C ASN A 290 23.85 13.56 -37.24
N PHE A 291 22.76 14.33 -37.23
CA PHE A 291 22.53 15.43 -38.17
C PHE A 291 23.69 16.45 -38.20
N ASN A 292 24.33 16.69 -37.08
CA ASN A 292 25.47 17.62 -37.00
C ASN A 292 26.65 17.17 -37.85
N THR A 293 26.77 15.88 -38.17
CA THR A 293 27.90 15.34 -38.96
C THR A 293 27.79 15.64 -40.44
N VAL A 294 26.59 16.03 -40.91
CA VAL A 294 26.29 16.31 -42.30
C VAL A 294 26.24 17.80 -42.62
N LEU A 295 26.09 18.66 -41.60
CA LEU A 295 26.07 20.11 -41.82
C LEU A 295 27.37 20.59 -42.42
N GLY A 296 27.27 21.44 -43.46
CA GLY A 296 28.42 21.98 -44.17
C GLY A 296 29.03 21.07 -45.20
N LYS A 297 28.69 19.78 -45.28
CA LYS A 297 29.11 18.84 -46.34
C LYS A 297 28.38 19.15 -47.63
N LYS A 298 28.99 18.75 -48.77
CA LYS A 298 28.40 18.96 -50.09
C LYS A 298 27.81 17.67 -50.63
N LEU A 299 26.74 17.79 -51.41
CA LEU A 299 26.12 16.68 -52.13
C LEU A 299 26.94 16.26 -53.35
N LYS A 300 27.25 14.98 -53.49
CA LYS A 300 27.90 14.42 -54.67
C LYS A 300 26.95 14.26 -55.85
N THR A 301 25.66 14.14 -55.62
CA THR A 301 24.62 13.94 -56.64
C THR A 301 23.43 14.78 -56.32
N ASN A 302 22.53 14.95 -57.31
CA ASN A 302 21.22 15.58 -57.06
C ASN A 302 20.40 14.72 -56.08
N LYS A 303 19.65 15.34 -55.18
CA LYS A 303 18.70 14.68 -54.31
C LYS A 303 17.30 15.29 -54.48
N SER A 304 16.31 14.43 -54.50
CA SER A 304 14.92 14.83 -54.56
C SER A 304 14.37 15.03 -53.14
N GLN A 305 13.34 15.82 -53.03
CA GLN A 305 12.60 15.98 -51.76
C GLN A 305 12.22 14.60 -51.19
N TRP A 306 12.50 14.41 -49.94
CA TRP A 306 12.25 13.20 -49.12
C TRP A 306 13.20 12.01 -49.45
N ASP A 307 14.24 12.18 -50.26
CA ASP A 307 15.29 11.15 -50.39
C ASP A 307 16.02 11.01 -49.07
N PHE A 308 16.32 9.76 -48.69
CA PHE A 308 17.22 9.51 -47.56
C PHE A 308 18.65 9.92 -47.90
N LEU A 309 19.31 10.46 -46.89
CA LEU A 309 20.70 10.93 -47.00
C LEU A 309 21.65 9.85 -46.43
N ASN A 310 22.56 9.37 -47.25
CA ASN A 310 23.57 8.38 -46.90
C ASN A 310 24.98 8.97 -46.87
N GLU A 311 25.93 8.33 -46.20
CA GLU A 311 27.34 8.79 -46.15
C GLU A 311 27.96 8.91 -47.54
N GLU A 312 27.62 8.01 -48.47
CA GLU A 312 28.08 8.00 -49.86
C GLU A 312 27.60 9.18 -50.69
N ASP A 313 26.54 9.84 -50.27
CA ASP A 313 25.99 11.04 -50.93
C ASP A 313 26.78 12.31 -50.63
N LEU A 314 27.73 12.26 -49.69
CA LEU A 314 28.43 13.42 -49.10
C LEU A 314 29.92 13.44 -49.44
N GLU A 315 30.43 14.64 -49.64
CA GLU A 315 31.86 14.95 -49.75
C GLU A 315 32.31 16.00 -48.73
#